data_832fc152b6fba46826f655898cf32dfa
#
_entry.id   832fc152b6fba46826f655898cf32dfa
#
_cell.length_a   1.000
_cell.length_b   1.000
_cell.length_c   1.000
_cell.angle_alpha   90.00
_cell.angle_beta   90.00
_cell.angle_gamma   90.00
#
_symmetry.space_group_name_H-M   'P 1'
#
loop_
_entity.id
_entity.type
_entity.pdbx_description
1 polymer ?
#
loop_
_entity_poly.entity_id
_entity_poly.type
_entity_poly.pdbx_seq_one_letter_code
_entity_poly.pdbx_strand_id
1 'polypeptide(L)'
;MTPREFVDGATAVARGALDAGCDFFAGYPISPATPILLHMIRELPKTGGVAIQAEDEIASISMCIGAAMTGARALTATSGPGLSLCSENIGLAIMGEVPLVIVDVQRMGPATGGATTVAQGDVQFVRWGTSGGYPIIALAPASVTECYSLTRRAFDFAERFRVPVFLLTDKEMFLSLSTAELDSYERPPVRARTMAAALPAGAPGLRAEESYLPYRFEPLDATPPFAPIGGPMITRFTGSSHDEHAMLTKDPAAVGRLNAHLVRKIEDHAAEIALVTPDLQPLARTLLIAYGITARGMRDAVQRARAAGRPVSALTLQTLWPFPEQAVLAALDGIERVVVAELNHGDVRREVERVVYAAAAKGGRPAPEIIGLNRVDGQLIEPRQFLEAIRP
;
A
#
# COMPACT_ATOMS: atom_id res chain seq x y z
N MET A 1 -1.10 29.04 17.55
CA MET A 1 -0.48 28.65 16.28
C MET A 1 -0.07 27.19 16.44
N THR A 2 -0.54 26.31 15.59
CA THR A 2 -0.15 24.91 15.56
C THR A 2 1.37 24.82 15.36
N PRO A 3 2.11 24.02 16.12
CA PRO A 3 3.56 23.89 15.92
C PRO A 3 3.83 23.34 14.52
N ARG A 4 4.67 24.06 13.78
CA ARG A 4 5.14 23.64 12.46
C ARG A 4 6.50 23.02 12.60
N GLU A 5 6.69 21.87 11.96
CA GLU A 5 7.98 21.24 11.86
C GLU A 5 8.45 21.21 10.40
N PHE A 6 9.77 21.20 10.25
CA PHE A 6 10.41 21.01 8.96
C PHE A 6 10.93 19.58 8.92
N VAL A 7 10.19 18.69 8.22
CA VAL A 7 10.41 17.26 8.22
C VAL A 7 10.34 16.68 6.80
N ASP A 8 11.01 15.56 6.59
CA ASP A 8 10.94 14.77 5.36
C ASP A 8 9.96 13.59 5.48
N GLY A 9 9.69 12.94 4.35
CA GLY A 9 8.82 11.78 4.30
C GLY A 9 9.36 10.59 5.11
N ALA A 10 10.67 10.39 5.16
CA ALA A 10 11.29 9.31 5.93
C ALA A 10 10.99 9.44 7.42
N THR A 11 11.17 10.65 7.98
CA THR A 11 10.82 10.97 9.37
C THR A 11 9.33 10.76 9.63
N ALA A 12 8.47 11.21 8.71
CA ALA A 12 7.02 11.08 8.83
C ALA A 12 6.58 9.60 8.82
N VAL A 13 7.13 8.77 7.93
CA VAL A 13 6.87 7.32 7.89
C VAL A 13 7.32 6.65 9.18
N ALA A 14 8.55 6.92 9.66
CA ALA A 14 9.06 6.33 10.90
C ALA A 14 8.19 6.70 12.11
N ARG A 15 7.77 7.96 12.24
CA ARG A 15 6.83 8.40 13.29
C ARG A 15 5.48 7.72 13.18
N GLY A 16 4.93 7.65 11.96
CA GLY A 16 3.67 6.95 11.70
C GLY A 16 3.72 5.49 12.11
N ALA A 17 4.85 4.80 11.85
CA ALA A 17 5.06 3.42 12.24
C ALA A 17 5.15 3.26 13.78
N LEU A 18 5.93 4.09 14.46
CA LEU A 18 6.03 4.08 15.92
C LEU A 18 4.68 4.35 16.59
N ASP A 19 3.97 5.37 16.13
CA ASP A 19 2.63 5.73 16.64
C ASP A 19 1.55 4.70 16.26
N ALA A 20 1.81 3.85 15.25
CA ALA A 20 0.97 2.68 14.94
C ALA A 20 1.27 1.47 15.84
N GLY A 21 2.28 1.58 16.70
CA GLY A 21 2.72 0.49 17.57
C GLY A 21 3.61 -0.52 16.87
N CYS A 22 4.35 -0.12 15.82
CA CYS A 22 5.41 -0.94 15.26
C CYS A 22 6.42 -1.29 16.37
N ASP A 23 6.73 -2.57 16.51
CA ASP A 23 7.64 -3.09 17.52
C ASP A 23 8.75 -3.96 16.94
N PHE A 24 8.72 -4.22 15.63
CA PHE A 24 9.80 -4.91 14.92
C PHE A 24 10.10 -4.25 13.57
N PHE A 25 11.37 -4.02 13.31
CA PHE A 25 11.88 -3.54 12.03
C PHE A 25 13.09 -4.35 11.61
N ALA A 26 13.13 -4.79 10.36
CA ALA A 26 14.35 -5.27 9.73
C ALA A 26 14.48 -4.66 8.33
N GLY A 27 15.69 -4.22 7.98
CA GLY A 27 15.95 -3.60 6.69
C GLY A 27 17.41 -3.69 6.27
N TYR A 28 17.65 -3.55 4.96
CA TYR A 28 18.96 -3.45 4.37
C TYR A 28 19.18 -2.04 3.80
N PRO A 29 20.37 -1.43 3.96
CA PRO A 29 20.62 -0.07 3.47
C PRO A 29 20.61 -0.04 1.95
N ILE A 30 19.58 0.59 1.39
CA ILE A 30 19.42 0.83 -0.06
C ILE A 30 18.95 2.27 -0.30
N SER A 31 19.54 2.97 -1.27
CA SER A 31 19.08 4.31 -1.65
C SER A 31 17.78 4.24 -2.45
N PRO A 32 16.77 5.09 -2.14
CA PRO A 32 16.75 6.14 -1.14
C PRO A 32 16.12 5.74 0.21
N ALA A 33 15.85 4.46 0.51
CA ALA A 33 15.14 3.99 1.70
C ALA A 33 15.99 3.99 2.99
N THR A 34 17.32 4.10 2.90
CA THR A 34 18.23 4.07 4.05
C THR A 34 17.83 4.99 5.22
N PRO A 35 17.28 6.21 5.05
CA PRO A 35 16.91 7.06 6.18
C PRO A 35 15.90 6.42 7.13
N ILE A 36 14.94 5.61 6.65
CA ILE A 36 13.99 4.94 7.54
C ILE A 36 14.69 3.90 8.41
N LEU A 37 15.63 3.12 7.85
CA LEU A 37 16.47 2.19 8.63
C LEU A 37 17.16 2.92 9.77
N LEU A 38 17.79 4.07 9.50
CA LEU A 38 18.49 4.87 10.51
C LEU A 38 17.53 5.42 11.57
N HIS A 39 16.34 5.87 11.18
CA HIS A 39 15.31 6.31 12.12
C HIS A 39 14.84 5.16 13.01
N MET A 40 14.54 4.01 12.44
CA MET A 40 14.04 2.86 13.20
C MET A 40 15.08 2.29 14.15
N ILE A 41 16.36 2.18 13.74
CA ILE A 41 17.46 1.75 14.62
C ILE A 41 17.61 2.70 15.81
N ARG A 42 17.41 4.01 15.61
CA ARG A 42 17.56 5.00 16.66
C ARG A 42 16.36 5.08 17.61
N GLU A 43 15.16 4.99 17.08
CA GLU A 43 13.93 5.32 17.81
C GLU A 43 13.20 4.07 18.36
N LEU A 44 13.14 2.98 17.59
CA LEU A 44 12.35 1.80 17.97
C LEU A 44 12.82 1.14 19.29
N PRO A 45 14.12 1.01 19.57
CA PRO A 45 14.57 0.47 20.87
C PRO A 45 14.14 1.29 22.08
N LYS A 46 13.89 2.60 21.93
CA LYS A 46 13.42 3.46 23.02
C LYS A 46 11.99 3.13 23.46
N THR A 47 11.21 2.48 22.60
CA THR A 47 9.85 2.00 22.90
C THR A 47 9.81 0.53 23.31
N GLY A 48 10.97 -0.13 23.43
CA GLY A 48 11.09 -1.54 23.73
C GLY A 48 11.02 -2.47 22.51
N GLY A 49 10.95 -1.91 21.31
CA GLY A 49 10.95 -2.66 20.06
C GLY A 49 12.36 -3.05 19.59
N VAL A 50 12.42 -3.86 18.53
CA VAL A 50 13.65 -4.39 17.96
C VAL A 50 13.84 -3.87 16.55
N ALA A 51 15.00 -3.28 16.25
CA ALA A 51 15.37 -2.85 14.90
C ALA A 51 16.68 -3.52 14.48
N ILE A 52 16.70 -4.15 13.31
CA ILE A 52 17.82 -4.95 12.80
C ILE A 52 18.22 -4.43 11.42
N GLN A 53 19.52 -4.20 11.24
CA GLN A 53 20.11 -4.14 9.92
C GLN A 53 20.46 -5.57 9.49
N ALA A 54 19.77 -6.07 8.47
CA ALA A 54 20.02 -7.37 7.90
C ALA A 54 21.14 -7.34 6.85
N GLU A 55 21.55 -8.50 6.36
CA GLU A 55 22.60 -8.65 5.36
C GLU A 55 22.10 -8.42 3.93
N ASP A 56 20.79 -8.61 3.68
CA ASP A 56 20.11 -8.32 2.42
C ASP A 56 18.59 -8.14 2.62
N GLU A 57 17.86 -7.87 1.56
CA GLU A 57 16.42 -7.68 1.58
C GLU A 57 15.64 -8.98 1.81
N ILE A 58 16.18 -10.12 1.37
CA ILE A 58 15.57 -11.45 1.59
C ILE A 58 15.55 -11.76 3.08
N ALA A 59 16.69 -11.57 3.76
CA ALA A 59 16.79 -11.72 5.21
C ALA A 59 15.88 -10.72 5.93
N SER A 60 15.84 -9.46 5.49
CA SER A 60 15.02 -8.40 6.09
C SER A 60 13.55 -8.78 6.14
N ILE A 61 12.95 -9.11 5.00
CA ILE A 61 11.53 -9.46 4.95
C ILE A 61 11.24 -10.77 5.67
N SER A 62 12.15 -11.76 5.63
CA SER A 62 11.99 -13.02 6.33
C SER A 62 11.95 -12.84 7.85
N MET A 63 12.83 -11.98 8.40
CA MET A 63 12.81 -11.61 9.83
C MET A 63 11.49 -10.92 10.20
N CYS A 64 10.98 -10.01 9.36
CA CYS A 64 9.70 -9.35 9.58
C CYS A 64 8.52 -10.33 9.55
N ILE A 65 8.51 -11.30 8.62
CA ILE A 65 7.51 -12.37 8.57
C ILE A 65 7.53 -13.19 9.87
N GLY A 66 8.71 -13.62 10.30
CA GLY A 66 8.87 -14.36 11.54
C GLY A 66 8.38 -13.59 12.76
N ALA A 67 8.77 -12.31 12.90
CA ALA A 67 8.33 -11.44 13.97
C ALA A 67 6.80 -11.23 13.95
N ALA A 68 6.21 -10.98 12.79
CA ALA A 68 4.76 -10.82 12.66
C ALA A 68 4.01 -12.08 13.10
N MET A 69 4.55 -13.26 12.82
CA MET A 69 3.95 -14.53 13.25
C MET A 69 4.13 -14.83 14.74
N THR A 70 5.02 -14.15 15.46
CA THR A 70 5.06 -14.16 16.93
C THR A 70 4.18 -13.11 17.59
N GLY A 71 3.46 -12.31 16.79
CA GLY A 71 2.53 -11.29 17.27
C GLY A 71 3.00 -9.85 17.11
N ALA A 72 4.24 -9.63 16.68
CA ALA A 72 4.79 -8.28 16.47
C ALA A 72 4.08 -7.55 15.32
N ARG A 73 4.09 -6.21 15.37
CA ARG A 73 3.78 -5.32 14.25
C ARG A 73 5.05 -4.99 13.52
N ALA A 74 5.26 -5.65 12.38
CA ALA A 74 6.53 -5.61 11.68
C ALA A 74 6.50 -4.67 10.47
N LEU A 75 7.66 -4.02 10.23
CA LEU A 75 7.89 -3.14 9.10
C LEU A 75 9.25 -3.44 8.46
N THR A 76 9.27 -3.47 7.13
CA THR A 76 10.51 -3.41 6.35
C THR A 76 10.45 -2.24 5.37
N ALA A 77 11.61 -1.75 4.94
CA ALA A 77 11.72 -0.68 3.96
C ALA A 77 12.80 -0.99 2.92
N THR A 78 12.47 -0.77 1.66
CA THR A 78 13.33 -1.05 0.52
C THR A 78 13.07 -0.09 -0.65
N SER A 79 13.60 -0.40 -1.82
CA SER A 79 13.41 0.30 -3.10
C SER A 79 13.40 -0.75 -4.21
N GLY A 80 12.92 -0.42 -5.39
CA GLY A 80 12.69 -1.31 -6.53
C GLY A 80 13.56 -2.56 -6.67
N PRO A 81 14.93 -2.47 -6.70
CA PRO A 81 15.76 -3.66 -6.77
C PRO A 81 15.63 -4.61 -5.58
N GLY A 82 15.55 -4.07 -4.36
CA GLY A 82 15.36 -4.87 -3.17
C GLY A 82 13.93 -5.42 -3.06
N LEU A 83 12.93 -4.67 -3.57
CA LEU A 83 11.57 -5.19 -3.68
C LEU A 83 11.52 -6.43 -4.60
N SER A 84 12.30 -6.44 -5.67
CA SER A 84 12.43 -7.61 -6.56
C SER A 84 12.99 -8.83 -5.83
N LEU A 85 13.94 -8.65 -4.90
CA LEU A 85 14.48 -9.73 -4.07
C LEU A 85 13.45 -10.25 -3.05
N CYS A 86 12.51 -9.41 -2.62
CA CYS A 86 11.45 -9.79 -1.69
C CYS A 86 10.30 -10.60 -2.33
N SER A 87 10.26 -10.75 -3.64
CA SER A 87 9.11 -11.25 -4.41
C SER A 87 8.55 -12.58 -3.89
N GLU A 88 9.41 -13.57 -3.65
CA GLU A 88 8.97 -14.88 -3.13
C GLU A 88 8.43 -14.77 -1.71
N ASN A 89 9.10 -14.01 -0.83
CA ASN A 89 8.66 -13.81 0.53
C ASN A 89 7.34 -13.01 0.62
N ILE A 90 7.07 -12.11 -0.32
CA ILE A 90 5.77 -11.45 -0.44
C ILE A 90 4.68 -12.49 -0.73
N GLY A 91 4.95 -13.43 -1.65
CA GLY A 91 4.06 -14.55 -1.93
C GLY A 91 3.81 -15.44 -0.71
N LEU A 92 4.87 -15.76 0.05
CA LEU A 92 4.77 -16.45 1.33
C LEU A 92 3.89 -15.70 2.33
N ALA A 93 4.06 -14.38 2.44
CA ALA A 93 3.28 -13.55 3.36
C ALA A 93 1.79 -13.48 2.96
N ILE A 94 1.48 -13.44 1.66
CA ILE A 94 0.10 -13.49 1.15
C ILE A 94 -0.54 -14.85 1.49
N MET A 95 0.11 -15.95 1.12
CA MET A 95 -0.41 -17.30 1.35
C MET A 95 -0.53 -17.65 2.83
N GLY A 96 0.42 -17.21 3.65
CA GLY A 96 0.43 -17.41 5.10
C GLY A 96 -0.40 -16.40 5.88
N GLU A 97 -1.06 -15.47 5.22
CA GLU A 97 -1.85 -14.39 5.83
C GLU A 97 -1.08 -13.64 6.92
N VAL A 98 0.13 -13.19 6.59
CA VAL A 98 1.03 -12.48 7.51
C VAL A 98 0.78 -10.98 7.45
N PRO A 99 0.40 -10.33 8.56
CA PRO A 99 0.31 -8.87 8.61
C PRO A 99 1.70 -8.25 8.60
N LEU A 100 2.00 -7.47 7.57
CA LEU A 100 3.30 -6.86 7.35
C LEU A 100 3.15 -5.53 6.61
N VAL A 101 3.91 -4.51 7.01
CA VAL A 101 4.01 -3.26 6.24
C VAL A 101 5.35 -3.23 5.49
N ILE A 102 5.28 -3.00 4.19
CA ILE A 102 6.44 -2.89 3.31
C ILE A 102 6.47 -1.48 2.72
N VAL A 103 7.46 -0.69 3.10
CA VAL A 103 7.69 0.63 2.52
C VAL A 103 8.59 0.48 1.31
N ASP A 104 8.08 0.81 0.14
CA ASP A 104 8.87 0.91 -1.08
C ASP A 104 9.08 2.38 -1.44
N VAL A 105 10.35 2.80 -1.40
CA VAL A 105 10.75 4.14 -1.80
C VAL A 105 11.17 4.07 -3.26
N GLN A 106 10.22 4.30 -4.16
CA GLN A 106 10.40 4.16 -5.60
C GLN A 106 11.51 5.06 -6.14
N ARG A 107 12.31 4.51 -7.03
CA ARG A 107 13.38 5.19 -7.75
C ARG A 107 13.39 4.76 -9.22
N MET A 108 14.18 5.44 -10.02
CA MET A 108 14.28 5.10 -11.44
C MET A 108 14.96 3.74 -11.64
N GLY A 109 14.20 2.80 -12.22
CA GLY A 109 14.66 1.49 -12.71
C GLY A 109 15.00 1.51 -14.19
N PRO A 110 15.22 0.33 -14.83
CA PRO A 110 15.24 -1.00 -14.21
C PRO A 110 16.53 -1.29 -13.42
N ALA A 111 16.51 -2.32 -12.57
CA ALA A 111 17.63 -2.74 -11.71
C ALA A 111 18.19 -1.58 -10.88
N THR A 112 19.51 -1.37 -10.87
CA THR A 112 20.14 -0.24 -10.17
C THR A 112 19.65 1.10 -10.69
N GLY A 113 19.41 1.21 -11.99
CA GLY A 113 18.85 2.40 -12.66
C GLY A 113 19.48 3.69 -12.18
N GLY A 114 18.65 4.63 -11.77
CA GLY A 114 19.06 5.88 -11.15
C GLY A 114 18.78 5.86 -9.64
N ALA A 115 19.74 5.41 -8.83
CA ALA A 115 19.57 5.21 -7.38
C ALA A 115 19.11 6.47 -6.61
N THR A 116 19.41 7.66 -7.13
CA THR A 116 19.01 8.96 -6.55
C THR A 116 18.08 9.74 -7.48
N THR A 117 17.45 9.07 -8.44
CA THR A 117 16.61 9.67 -9.46
C THR A 117 15.15 9.25 -9.25
N VAL A 118 14.23 10.22 -9.30
CA VAL A 118 12.82 9.98 -9.04
C VAL A 118 12.15 9.20 -10.16
N ALA A 119 11.30 8.25 -9.81
CA ALA A 119 10.35 7.57 -10.68
C ALA A 119 9.23 6.93 -9.83
N GLN A 120 8.21 6.37 -10.49
CA GLN A 120 7.07 5.66 -9.89
C GLN A 120 6.82 4.36 -10.66
N GLY A 121 7.89 3.56 -10.87
CA GLY A 121 7.88 2.39 -11.75
C GLY A 121 7.49 1.08 -11.10
N ASP A 122 7.27 1.05 -9.77
CA ASP A 122 7.05 -0.21 -9.02
C ASP A 122 5.56 -0.54 -8.85
N VAL A 123 4.65 0.31 -9.36
CA VAL A 123 3.19 0.20 -9.19
C VAL A 123 2.64 -1.15 -9.67
N GLN A 124 2.99 -1.56 -10.90
CA GLN A 124 2.55 -2.84 -11.44
C GLN A 124 3.34 -4.01 -10.83
N PHE A 125 4.60 -3.78 -10.46
CA PHE A 125 5.41 -4.81 -9.81
C PHE A 125 4.80 -5.25 -8.47
N VAL A 126 4.40 -4.32 -7.60
CA VAL A 126 3.76 -4.70 -6.32
C VAL A 126 2.46 -5.48 -6.53
N ARG A 127 1.74 -5.24 -7.62
CA ARG A 127 0.50 -5.96 -7.94
C ARG A 127 0.76 -7.37 -8.49
N TRP A 128 1.77 -7.53 -9.33
CA TRP A 128 1.98 -8.74 -10.11
C TRP A 128 3.35 -9.41 -9.90
N GLY A 129 4.21 -8.82 -9.07
CA GLY A 129 5.60 -9.24 -8.90
C GLY A 129 5.80 -10.56 -8.14
N THR A 130 4.76 -11.11 -7.52
CA THR A 130 4.78 -12.46 -6.96
C THR A 130 3.94 -13.41 -7.81
N SER A 131 4.26 -14.71 -7.81
CA SER A 131 3.47 -15.70 -8.55
C SER A 131 2.02 -15.79 -8.02
N GLY A 132 1.07 -16.08 -8.91
CA GLY A 132 -0.35 -16.22 -8.56
C GLY A 132 -1.18 -14.95 -8.71
N GLY A 133 -0.61 -13.76 -8.56
CA GLY A 133 -1.31 -12.49 -8.80
C GLY A 133 -2.48 -12.21 -7.87
N TYR A 134 -2.40 -12.59 -6.60
CA TYR A 134 -3.45 -12.36 -5.62
C TYR A 134 -3.60 -10.88 -5.26
N PRO A 135 -4.80 -10.44 -4.84
CA PRO A 135 -5.02 -9.06 -4.40
C PRO A 135 -4.09 -8.67 -3.25
N ILE A 136 -3.62 -7.42 -3.31
CA ILE A 136 -2.79 -6.78 -2.30
C ILE A 136 -3.36 -5.40 -1.96
N ILE A 137 -2.85 -4.79 -0.89
CA ILE A 137 -3.14 -3.39 -0.56
C ILE A 137 -1.88 -2.57 -0.79
N ALA A 138 -2.02 -1.49 -1.60
CA ALA A 138 -0.93 -0.55 -1.84
C ALA A 138 -1.44 0.90 -1.72
N LEU A 139 -0.79 1.66 -0.86
CA LEU A 139 -1.09 3.05 -0.57
C LEU A 139 0.05 3.95 -1.08
N ALA A 140 -0.31 5.12 -1.62
CA ALA A 140 0.66 6.08 -2.16
C ALA A 140 0.42 7.47 -1.56
N PRO A 141 1.24 7.92 -0.60
CA PRO A 141 1.12 9.26 -0.02
C PRO A 141 1.48 10.35 -1.05
N ALA A 142 0.73 11.43 -1.06
CA ALA A 142 0.91 12.59 -1.93
C ALA A 142 1.40 13.85 -1.18
N SER A 143 1.78 13.70 0.09
CA SER A 143 2.37 14.73 0.94
C SER A 143 3.13 14.11 2.11
N VAL A 144 4.01 14.89 2.76
CA VAL A 144 4.73 14.44 3.96
C VAL A 144 3.75 14.11 5.11
N THR A 145 2.66 14.86 5.25
CA THR A 145 1.61 14.54 6.23
C THR A 145 0.92 13.22 5.92
N GLU A 146 0.68 12.92 4.65
CA GLU A 146 0.14 11.63 4.23
C GLU A 146 1.15 10.48 4.41
N CYS A 147 2.46 10.73 4.34
CA CYS A 147 3.47 9.72 4.70
C CYS A 147 3.25 9.20 6.14
N TYR A 148 2.89 10.07 7.08
CA TYR A 148 2.55 9.68 8.43
C TYR A 148 1.20 8.95 8.51
N SER A 149 0.13 9.58 8.03
CA SER A 149 -1.23 9.06 8.20
C SER A 149 -1.46 7.75 7.43
N LEU A 150 -0.92 7.63 6.21
CA LEU A 150 -1.04 6.40 5.42
C LEU A 150 -0.14 5.27 5.94
N THR A 151 0.98 5.58 6.62
CA THR A 151 1.74 4.54 7.35
C THR A 151 0.87 3.94 8.46
N ARG A 152 0.19 4.76 9.26
CA ARG A 152 -0.74 4.25 10.27
C ARG A 152 -1.88 3.44 9.65
N ARG A 153 -2.42 3.91 8.52
CA ARG A 153 -3.47 3.19 7.79
C ARG A 153 -2.95 1.86 7.22
N ALA A 154 -1.70 1.81 6.77
CA ALA A 154 -1.08 0.57 6.30
C ALA A 154 -1.01 -0.49 7.42
N PHE A 155 -0.64 -0.10 8.63
CA PHE A 155 -0.68 -1.00 9.79
C PHE A 155 -2.11 -1.42 10.14
N ASP A 156 -3.09 -0.51 10.13
CA ASP A 156 -4.50 -0.86 10.36
C ASP A 156 -5.01 -1.91 9.37
N PHE A 157 -4.71 -1.73 8.09
CA PHE A 157 -5.10 -2.70 7.05
C PHE A 157 -4.33 -4.02 7.18
N ALA A 158 -3.02 -3.98 7.45
CA ALA A 158 -2.23 -5.19 7.64
C ALA A 158 -2.76 -6.04 8.80
N GLU A 159 -3.03 -5.42 9.95
CA GLU A 159 -3.57 -6.08 11.13
C GLU A 159 -4.98 -6.63 10.90
N ARG A 160 -5.84 -5.84 10.25
CA ARG A 160 -7.23 -6.20 9.99
C ARG A 160 -7.38 -7.33 9.00
N PHE A 161 -6.68 -7.25 7.87
CA PHE A 161 -6.84 -8.21 6.77
C PHE A 161 -5.80 -9.34 6.81
N ARG A 162 -4.83 -9.28 7.71
CA ARG A 162 -3.70 -10.22 7.76
C ARG A 162 -3.09 -10.43 6.38
N VAL A 163 -2.54 -9.34 5.82
CA VAL A 163 -1.96 -9.30 4.48
C VAL A 163 -0.77 -8.33 4.48
N PRO A 164 0.24 -8.53 3.62
CA PRO A 164 1.24 -7.50 3.41
C PRO A 164 0.61 -6.27 2.76
N VAL A 165 0.89 -5.08 3.33
CA VAL A 165 0.44 -3.79 2.84
C VAL A 165 1.62 -2.97 2.40
N PHE A 166 1.58 -2.46 1.17
CA PHE A 166 2.65 -1.63 0.60
C PHE A 166 2.36 -0.15 0.83
N LEU A 167 3.40 0.58 1.21
CA LEU A 167 3.42 2.04 1.20
C LEU A 167 4.38 2.47 0.08
N LEU A 168 3.83 2.85 -1.06
CA LEU A 168 4.58 3.28 -2.24
C LEU A 168 4.85 4.78 -2.14
N THR A 169 6.01 5.14 -1.61
CA THR A 169 6.52 6.50 -1.66
C THR A 169 7.39 6.69 -2.90
N ASP A 170 7.88 7.88 -3.12
CA ASP A 170 8.89 8.14 -4.11
C ASP A 170 10.07 8.93 -3.51
N LYS A 171 11.20 8.88 -4.18
CA LYS A 171 12.46 9.48 -3.71
C LYS A 171 12.29 10.96 -3.33
N GLU A 172 11.57 11.74 -4.12
CA GLU A 172 11.41 13.19 -3.85
C GLU A 172 10.54 13.44 -2.62
N MET A 173 9.42 12.75 -2.49
CA MET A 173 8.57 12.84 -1.31
C MET A 173 9.33 12.41 -0.04
N PHE A 174 10.12 11.35 -0.16
CA PHE A 174 10.76 10.70 0.97
C PHE A 174 11.94 11.50 1.53
N LEU A 175 12.72 12.16 0.67
CA LEU A 175 13.93 12.88 1.05
C LEU A 175 13.78 14.41 1.13
N SER A 176 12.71 14.98 0.56
CA SER A 176 12.51 16.42 0.55
C SER A 176 11.90 16.92 1.85
N LEU A 177 12.57 17.90 2.46
CA LEU A 177 12.06 18.60 3.63
C LEU A 177 10.87 19.48 3.25
N SER A 178 9.82 19.39 4.03
CA SER A 178 8.61 20.18 3.89
C SER A 178 8.13 20.69 5.24
N THR A 179 7.53 21.89 5.26
CA THR A 179 6.86 22.36 6.45
C THR A 179 5.57 21.56 6.65
N ALA A 180 5.46 20.89 7.77
CA ALA A 180 4.28 20.12 8.15
C ALA A 180 3.72 20.63 9.48
N GLU A 181 2.40 20.67 9.61
CA GLU A 181 1.72 20.96 10.87
C GLU A 181 1.45 19.63 11.58
N LEU A 182 2.20 19.32 12.62
CA LEU A 182 2.13 18.00 13.29
C LEU A 182 0.77 17.71 13.93
N ASP A 183 0.07 18.75 14.39
CA ASP A 183 -1.27 18.59 14.97
C ASP A 183 -2.34 18.42 13.90
N SER A 184 -2.03 18.72 12.62
CA SER A 184 -2.92 18.50 11.48
C SER A 184 -2.80 17.09 10.89
N TYR A 185 -1.88 16.27 11.41
CA TYR A 185 -1.79 14.88 10.99
C TYR A 185 -3.07 14.14 11.37
N GLU A 186 -3.74 13.63 10.37
CA GLU A 186 -4.80 12.66 10.59
C GLU A 186 -4.18 11.43 11.27
N ARG A 187 -4.73 11.07 12.42
CA ARG A 187 -4.29 9.92 13.23
C ARG A 187 -5.33 8.80 13.14
N PRO A 188 -5.45 8.11 12.00
CA PRO A 188 -6.40 7.02 11.89
C PRO A 188 -6.11 5.98 12.97
N PRO A 189 -7.16 5.39 13.57
CA PRO A 189 -6.98 4.32 14.54
C PRO A 189 -6.28 3.14 13.88
N VAL A 190 -5.47 2.42 14.67
CA VAL A 190 -4.87 1.16 14.26
C VAL A 190 -5.52 0.07 15.10
N ARG A 191 -6.33 -0.75 14.45
CA ARG A 191 -7.03 -1.86 15.09
C ARG A 191 -6.04 -2.91 15.59
N ALA A 192 -6.36 -3.53 16.70
CA ALA A 192 -5.64 -4.72 17.11
C ALA A 192 -6.03 -5.90 16.22
N ARG A 193 -5.09 -6.78 15.97
CA ARG A 193 -5.32 -8.07 15.31
C ARG A 193 -6.39 -8.86 16.08
N THR A 194 -7.34 -9.47 15.37
CA THR A 194 -8.32 -10.35 16.00
C THR A 194 -7.62 -11.61 16.51
N MET A 195 -7.55 -11.76 17.82
CA MET A 195 -6.90 -12.90 18.46
C MET A 195 -7.86 -14.08 18.56
N ALA A 196 -7.33 -15.29 18.42
CA ALA A 196 -8.07 -16.51 18.70
C ALA A 196 -8.42 -16.58 20.19
N ALA A 197 -9.66 -16.99 20.49
CA ALA A 197 -10.07 -17.21 21.87
C ALA A 197 -9.29 -18.37 22.48
N ALA A 198 -8.73 -18.17 23.67
CA ALA A 198 -8.12 -19.25 24.42
C ALA A 198 -9.19 -20.31 24.74
N LEU A 199 -8.88 -21.58 24.49
CA LEU A 199 -9.76 -22.65 24.93
C LEU A 199 -9.80 -22.72 26.46
N PRO A 200 -10.95 -23.05 27.05
CA PRO A 200 -11.00 -23.34 28.47
C PRO A 200 -9.99 -24.44 28.83
N ALA A 201 -9.14 -24.17 29.82
CA ALA A 201 -8.24 -25.19 30.33
C ALA A 201 -9.01 -26.44 30.75
N GLY A 202 -8.70 -27.61 30.18
CA GLY A 202 -9.35 -28.86 30.53
C GLY A 202 -10.64 -29.20 29.79
N ALA A 203 -10.91 -28.60 28.60
CA ALA A 203 -12.01 -29.05 27.73
C ALA A 203 -11.85 -30.55 27.42
N PRO A 204 -12.72 -31.45 27.87
CA PRO A 204 -12.54 -32.89 27.68
C PRO A 204 -12.66 -33.25 26.21
N GLY A 205 -11.69 -33.98 25.67
CA GLY A 205 -11.80 -34.62 24.37
C GLY A 205 -11.19 -33.87 23.18
N LEU A 206 -10.72 -32.63 23.35
CA LEU A 206 -9.97 -31.94 22.28
C LEU A 206 -8.49 -32.22 22.41
N ARG A 207 -7.88 -32.74 21.34
CA ARG A 207 -6.41 -32.74 21.23
C ARG A 207 -5.94 -31.29 21.14
N ALA A 208 -4.76 -30.98 21.68
CA ALA A 208 -4.18 -29.65 21.59
C ALA A 208 -4.12 -29.13 20.12
N GLU A 209 -4.04 -30.06 19.17
CA GLU A 209 -4.03 -29.83 17.72
C GLU A 209 -5.41 -29.43 17.14
N GLU A 210 -6.51 -29.74 17.83
CA GLU A 210 -7.88 -29.43 17.40
C GLU A 210 -8.39 -28.12 17.99
N SER A 211 -7.60 -27.52 18.87
CA SER A 211 -8.01 -26.37 19.66
C SER A 211 -7.97 -25.04 18.90
N TYR A 212 -7.20 -24.94 17.80
CA TYR A 212 -7.05 -23.75 17.00
C TYR A 212 -6.83 -24.12 15.53
N LEU A 213 -7.62 -23.50 14.66
CA LEU A 213 -7.56 -23.65 13.22
C LEU A 213 -7.09 -22.33 12.61
N PRO A 214 -5.80 -22.23 12.22
CA PRO A 214 -5.18 -20.96 11.80
C PRO A 214 -5.79 -20.36 10.54
N TYR A 215 -6.42 -21.19 9.69
CA TYR A 215 -7.01 -20.77 8.41
C TYR A 215 -8.49 -21.13 8.31
N ARG A 216 -9.19 -21.12 9.46
CA ARG A 216 -10.65 -21.26 9.47
C ARG A 216 -11.29 -19.88 9.28
N PHE A 217 -11.92 -19.68 8.14
CA PHE A 217 -12.63 -18.47 7.78
C PHE A 217 -14.08 -18.76 7.37
N GLU A 218 -15.00 -17.98 7.93
CA GLU A 218 -16.43 -18.01 7.61
C GLU A 218 -17.04 -16.67 7.96
N PRO A 219 -17.60 -15.92 6.99
CA PRO A 219 -17.70 -16.17 5.54
C PRO A 219 -16.34 -16.12 4.82
N LEU A 220 -16.34 -16.28 3.47
CA LEU A 220 -15.11 -16.34 2.66
C LEU A 220 -14.23 -15.08 2.72
N ASP A 221 -14.81 -13.91 2.98
CA ASP A 221 -14.14 -12.62 3.14
C ASP A 221 -13.63 -12.36 4.57
N ALA A 222 -13.97 -13.26 5.54
CA ALA A 222 -13.58 -13.08 6.93
C ALA A 222 -12.08 -13.35 7.14
N THR A 223 -11.42 -12.48 7.91
CA THR A 223 -10.03 -12.70 8.35
C THR A 223 -10.00 -13.72 9.49
N PRO A 224 -9.25 -14.83 9.37
CA PRO A 224 -9.14 -15.82 10.44
C PRO A 224 -8.57 -15.21 11.73
N PRO A 225 -9.03 -15.63 12.92
CA PRO A 225 -8.40 -15.22 14.16
C PRO A 225 -6.95 -15.66 14.23
N PHE A 226 -6.12 -14.89 14.92
CA PHE A 226 -4.67 -15.11 14.99
C PHE A 226 -4.26 -15.69 16.36
N ALA A 227 -3.39 -16.68 16.35
CA ALA A 227 -2.64 -17.11 17.53
C ALA A 227 -1.14 -17.01 17.26
N PRO A 228 -0.34 -16.38 18.13
CA PRO A 228 1.08 -16.21 17.91
C PRO A 228 1.85 -17.52 18.03
N ILE A 229 2.86 -17.70 17.17
CA ILE A 229 3.84 -18.77 17.35
C ILE A 229 4.58 -18.54 18.68
N GLY A 230 4.75 -19.60 19.47
CA GLY A 230 5.31 -19.52 20.82
C GLY A 230 4.28 -19.20 21.91
N GLY A 231 3.03 -18.96 21.54
CA GLY A 231 1.91 -18.79 22.47
C GLY A 231 1.36 -20.13 23.00
N PRO A 232 0.24 -20.12 23.72
CA PRO A 232 -0.36 -21.30 24.34
C PRO A 232 -1.01 -22.27 23.34
N MET A 233 -1.25 -21.83 22.10
CA MET A 233 -1.88 -22.64 21.05
C MET A 233 -0.82 -23.17 20.08
N ILE A 234 -1.06 -24.37 19.56
CA ILE A 234 -0.23 -24.91 18.48
C ILE A 234 -0.63 -24.19 17.19
N THR A 235 0.28 -23.37 16.69
CA THR A 235 0.11 -22.60 15.46
C THR A 235 1.00 -23.18 14.35
N ARG A 236 0.41 -23.37 13.18
CA ARG A 236 1.13 -23.70 11.94
C ARG A 236 1.02 -22.55 10.97
N PHE A 237 2.04 -22.40 10.16
CA PHE A 237 2.16 -21.39 9.12
C PHE A 237 2.85 -22.04 7.91
N THR A 238 2.35 -21.76 6.72
CA THR A 238 2.89 -22.33 5.47
C THR A 238 2.65 -21.42 4.27
N GLY A 239 3.58 -21.45 3.32
CA GLY A 239 3.42 -20.85 2.00
C GLY A 239 2.83 -21.81 0.95
N SER A 240 2.54 -23.06 1.31
CA SER A 240 1.90 -24.03 0.41
C SER A 240 0.39 -23.90 0.45
N SER A 241 -0.31 -24.35 -0.61
CA SER A 241 -1.75 -24.56 -0.55
C SER A 241 -2.11 -25.48 0.60
N HIS A 242 -3.03 -25.08 1.46
CA HIS A 242 -3.28 -25.71 2.75
C HIS A 242 -4.79 -25.75 3.08
N ASP A 243 -5.11 -26.62 4.03
CA ASP A 243 -6.43 -26.70 4.65
C ASP A 243 -6.53 -25.78 5.88
N GLU A 244 -7.64 -25.84 6.61
CA GLU A 244 -7.89 -25.04 7.80
C GLU A 244 -6.92 -25.32 8.96
N HIS A 245 -6.24 -26.48 8.95
CA HIS A 245 -5.21 -26.87 9.92
C HIS A 245 -3.80 -26.43 9.51
N ALA A 246 -3.64 -25.67 8.42
CA ALA A 246 -2.36 -25.33 7.80
C ALA A 246 -1.59 -26.56 7.28
N MET A 247 -2.27 -27.67 7.00
CA MET A 247 -1.67 -28.85 6.40
C MET A 247 -1.74 -28.75 4.88
N LEU A 248 -0.61 -29.07 4.22
CA LEU A 248 -0.53 -29.10 2.77
C LEU A 248 -1.65 -29.99 2.20
N THR A 249 -2.41 -29.47 1.27
CA THR A 249 -3.47 -30.20 0.58
C THR A 249 -3.40 -30.04 -0.94
N LYS A 250 -3.84 -31.09 -1.66
CA LYS A 250 -4.06 -31.07 -3.09
C LYS A 250 -5.55 -31.30 -3.44
N ASP A 251 -6.42 -31.34 -2.41
CA ASP A 251 -7.86 -31.45 -2.65
C ASP A 251 -8.36 -30.22 -3.39
N PRO A 252 -8.98 -30.35 -4.58
CA PRO A 252 -9.41 -29.23 -5.40
C PRO A 252 -10.43 -28.32 -4.71
N ALA A 253 -11.30 -28.90 -3.86
CA ALA A 253 -12.33 -28.13 -3.17
C ALA A 253 -11.70 -27.24 -2.07
N ALA A 254 -10.77 -27.77 -1.28
CA ALA A 254 -10.05 -27.03 -0.26
C ALA A 254 -9.16 -25.92 -0.87
N VAL A 255 -8.42 -26.25 -1.93
CA VAL A 255 -7.57 -25.28 -2.66
C VAL A 255 -8.43 -24.19 -3.30
N GLY A 256 -9.55 -24.55 -3.96
CA GLY A 256 -10.46 -23.57 -4.54
C GLY A 256 -11.07 -22.64 -3.50
N ARG A 257 -11.45 -23.14 -2.32
CA ARG A 257 -11.96 -22.35 -1.21
C ARG A 257 -10.90 -21.39 -0.65
N LEU A 258 -9.66 -21.85 -0.44
CA LEU A 258 -8.55 -21.01 0.00
C LEU A 258 -8.27 -19.88 -0.97
N ASN A 259 -8.16 -20.19 -2.27
CA ASN A 259 -7.90 -19.18 -3.29
C ASN A 259 -9.04 -18.15 -3.39
N ALA A 260 -10.30 -18.59 -3.29
CA ALA A 260 -11.44 -17.68 -3.25
C ALA A 260 -11.41 -16.78 -2.01
N HIS A 261 -11.03 -17.31 -0.85
CA HIS A 261 -10.85 -16.53 0.38
C HIS A 261 -9.78 -15.45 0.22
N LEU A 262 -8.57 -15.79 -0.26
CA LEU A 262 -7.48 -14.82 -0.46
C LEU A 262 -7.89 -13.65 -1.36
N VAL A 263 -8.73 -13.91 -2.38
CA VAL A 263 -9.27 -12.89 -3.27
C VAL A 263 -10.34 -12.07 -2.56
N ARG A 264 -11.38 -12.71 -2.04
CA ARG A 264 -12.56 -12.02 -1.49
C ARG A 264 -12.26 -11.22 -0.24
N LYS A 265 -11.32 -11.68 0.59
CA LYS A 265 -10.86 -10.96 1.78
C LYS A 265 -10.44 -9.52 1.50
N ILE A 266 -9.94 -9.22 0.30
CA ILE A 266 -9.53 -7.89 -0.11
C ILE A 266 -10.54 -7.25 -1.06
N GLU A 267 -11.02 -7.96 -2.08
CA GLU A 267 -11.89 -7.38 -3.12
C GLU A 267 -13.27 -7.01 -2.60
N ASP A 268 -13.85 -7.82 -1.72
CA ASP A 268 -15.17 -7.52 -1.12
C ASP A 268 -15.10 -6.28 -0.19
N HIS A 269 -13.90 -5.89 0.26
CA HIS A 269 -13.63 -4.70 1.06
C HIS A 269 -12.98 -3.54 0.27
N ALA A 270 -12.90 -3.65 -1.06
CA ALA A 270 -12.21 -2.66 -1.90
C ALA A 270 -12.75 -1.23 -1.71
N ALA A 271 -14.05 -1.06 -1.52
CA ALA A 271 -14.66 0.26 -1.30
C ALA A 271 -14.21 0.92 0.03
N GLU A 272 -13.94 0.12 1.06
CA GLU A 272 -13.45 0.60 2.36
C GLU A 272 -11.94 0.90 2.32
N ILE A 273 -11.18 0.13 1.52
CA ILE A 273 -9.74 0.30 1.34
C ILE A 273 -9.45 1.49 0.42
N ALA A 274 -10.39 1.85 -0.47
CA ALA A 274 -10.24 2.92 -1.44
C ALA A 274 -10.15 4.30 -0.76
N LEU A 275 -8.95 4.87 -0.73
CA LEU A 275 -8.66 6.21 -0.25
C LEU A 275 -8.35 7.09 -1.45
N VAL A 276 -9.12 8.16 -1.63
CA VAL A 276 -8.92 9.15 -2.69
C VAL A 276 -9.25 10.55 -2.17
N THR A 277 -8.63 11.56 -2.74
CA THR A 277 -9.00 12.96 -2.48
C THR A 277 -9.56 13.57 -3.76
N PRO A 278 -10.90 13.68 -3.89
CA PRO A 278 -11.54 14.36 -4.99
C PRO A 278 -11.48 15.88 -4.80
N ASP A 279 -11.20 16.59 -5.87
CA ASP A 279 -11.29 18.06 -6.00
C ASP A 279 -12.07 18.38 -7.28
N LEU A 280 -13.38 18.15 -7.22
CA LEU A 280 -14.28 18.23 -8.36
C LEU A 280 -14.82 19.67 -8.51
N GLN A 281 -14.81 20.18 -9.76
CA GLN A 281 -15.26 21.50 -10.12
C GLN A 281 -16.48 21.41 -11.04
N PRO A 282 -17.59 22.07 -10.71
CA PRO A 282 -18.74 22.16 -11.63
C PRO A 282 -18.34 22.69 -13.01
N LEU A 283 -18.94 22.13 -14.06
CA LEU A 283 -18.68 22.47 -15.46
C LEU A 283 -17.27 22.08 -15.96
N ALA A 284 -16.46 21.37 -15.17
CA ALA A 284 -15.19 20.86 -15.65
C ALA A 284 -15.44 19.78 -16.73
N ARG A 285 -14.69 19.87 -17.83
CA ARG A 285 -14.66 18.85 -18.89
C ARG A 285 -13.39 18.00 -18.87
N THR A 286 -12.42 18.43 -18.07
CA THR A 286 -11.15 17.70 -17.89
C THR A 286 -10.99 17.27 -16.44
N LEU A 287 -10.65 16.00 -16.25
CA LEU A 287 -10.26 15.42 -14.97
C LEU A 287 -8.76 15.10 -15.00
N LEU A 288 -8.01 15.61 -14.03
CA LEU A 288 -6.62 15.23 -13.79
C LEU A 288 -6.57 14.15 -12.73
N ILE A 289 -5.81 13.08 -12.96
CA ILE A 289 -5.57 12.00 -11.99
C ILE A 289 -4.07 11.89 -11.75
N ALA A 290 -3.66 11.87 -10.48
CA ALA A 290 -2.27 11.66 -10.09
C ALA A 290 -2.17 11.04 -8.68
N TYR A 291 -0.98 10.55 -8.34
CA TYR A 291 -0.61 10.01 -7.03
C TYR A 291 0.82 10.40 -6.66
N GLY A 292 1.24 10.13 -5.42
CA GLY A 292 2.59 10.43 -4.99
C GLY A 292 2.98 11.89 -5.17
N ILE A 293 4.27 12.14 -5.41
CA ILE A 293 4.79 13.50 -5.62
C ILE A 293 4.16 14.19 -6.83
N THR A 294 3.72 13.44 -7.84
CA THR A 294 3.11 14.00 -9.07
C THR A 294 1.81 14.76 -8.75
N ALA A 295 1.07 14.36 -7.73
CA ALA A 295 -0.13 15.07 -7.29
C ALA A 295 0.16 16.49 -6.79
N ARG A 296 1.39 16.79 -6.35
CA ARG A 296 1.78 18.14 -5.92
C ARG A 296 1.79 19.12 -7.10
N GLY A 297 2.39 18.74 -8.22
CA GLY A 297 2.37 19.55 -9.46
C GLY A 297 0.97 19.69 -10.03
N MET A 298 0.15 18.63 -9.95
CA MET A 298 -1.25 18.64 -10.35
C MET A 298 -2.06 19.70 -9.55
N ARG A 299 -1.94 19.72 -8.22
CA ARG A 299 -2.67 20.66 -7.35
C ARG A 299 -2.36 22.12 -7.69
N ASP A 300 -1.08 22.45 -7.93
CA ASP A 300 -0.69 23.81 -8.35
C ASP A 300 -1.26 24.15 -9.73
N ALA A 301 -1.23 23.23 -10.68
CA ALA A 301 -1.82 23.43 -12.00
C ALA A 301 -3.34 23.66 -11.94
N VAL A 302 -4.05 22.90 -11.09
CA VAL A 302 -5.50 23.08 -10.86
C VAL A 302 -5.80 24.50 -10.35
N GLN A 303 -5.07 24.96 -9.35
CA GLN A 303 -5.24 26.31 -8.79
C GLN A 303 -5.03 27.39 -9.87
N ARG A 304 -3.96 27.28 -10.65
CA ARG A 304 -3.64 28.21 -11.75
C ARG A 304 -4.69 28.18 -12.87
N ALA A 305 -5.16 27.00 -13.27
CA ALA A 305 -6.19 26.86 -14.29
C ALA A 305 -7.49 27.53 -13.86
N ARG A 306 -7.94 27.26 -12.63
CA ARG A 306 -9.16 27.86 -12.07
C ARG A 306 -9.04 29.38 -11.90
N ALA A 307 -7.89 29.87 -11.45
CA ALA A 307 -7.61 31.31 -11.38
C ALA A 307 -7.68 32.01 -12.77
N ALA A 308 -7.38 31.25 -13.84
CA ALA A 308 -7.50 31.70 -15.22
C ALA A 308 -8.91 31.47 -15.83
N GLY A 309 -9.92 31.12 -15.02
CA GLY A 309 -11.30 30.90 -15.46
C GLY A 309 -11.51 29.57 -16.20
N ARG A 310 -10.58 28.63 -16.11
CA ARG A 310 -10.69 27.30 -16.72
C ARG A 310 -11.09 26.26 -15.67
N PRO A 311 -12.35 25.78 -15.67
CA PRO A 311 -12.78 24.76 -14.74
C PRO A 311 -12.09 23.42 -15.05
N VAL A 312 -11.49 22.83 -14.04
CA VAL A 312 -10.81 21.54 -14.11
C VAL A 312 -11.04 20.78 -12.81
N SER A 313 -11.34 19.49 -12.93
CA SER A 313 -11.47 18.57 -11.80
C SER A 313 -10.15 17.82 -11.58
N ALA A 314 -9.91 17.40 -10.34
CA ALA A 314 -8.76 16.57 -10.00
C ALA A 314 -9.15 15.44 -9.06
N LEU A 315 -8.42 14.34 -9.15
CA LEU A 315 -8.53 13.18 -8.27
C LEU A 315 -7.12 12.74 -7.87
N THR A 316 -6.81 12.85 -6.58
CA THR A 316 -5.57 12.29 -6.03
C THR A 316 -5.87 10.87 -5.54
N LEU A 317 -5.11 9.87 -6.03
CA LEU A 317 -5.23 8.49 -5.56
C LEU A 317 -4.25 8.27 -4.41
N GLN A 318 -4.76 7.86 -3.25
CA GLN A 318 -3.96 7.39 -2.11
C GLN A 318 -3.96 5.86 -2.01
N THR A 319 -4.99 5.17 -2.51
CA THR A 319 -4.96 3.73 -2.74
C THR A 319 -4.73 3.46 -4.22
N LEU A 320 -3.73 2.63 -4.53
CA LEU A 320 -3.46 2.15 -5.89
C LEU A 320 -3.97 0.71 -6.08
N TRP A 321 -3.93 -0.09 -5.02
CA TRP A 321 -4.45 -1.46 -5.01
C TRP A 321 -5.19 -1.74 -3.69
N PRO A 322 -6.38 -2.37 -3.70
CA PRO A 322 -7.21 -2.57 -4.91
C PRO A 322 -7.50 -1.23 -5.59
N PHE A 323 -7.62 -1.24 -6.92
CA PHE A 323 -7.82 0.00 -7.68
C PHE A 323 -9.16 0.65 -7.32
N PRO A 324 -9.23 1.96 -7.05
CA PRO A 324 -10.43 2.64 -6.55
C PRO A 324 -11.44 2.91 -7.69
N GLU A 325 -11.97 1.87 -8.32
CA GLU A 325 -12.80 1.92 -9.52
C GLU A 325 -14.02 2.83 -9.37
N GLN A 326 -14.75 2.68 -8.26
CA GLN A 326 -15.98 3.45 -8.03
C GLN A 326 -15.69 4.95 -7.88
N ALA A 327 -14.59 5.31 -7.21
CA ALA A 327 -14.20 6.69 -7.04
C ALA A 327 -13.77 7.33 -8.37
N VAL A 328 -13.05 6.59 -9.21
CA VAL A 328 -12.69 7.04 -10.56
C VAL A 328 -13.95 7.25 -11.40
N LEU A 329 -14.87 6.29 -11.42
CA LEU A 329 -16.12 6.40 -12.19
C LEU A 329 -17.02 7.55 -11.71
N ALA A 330 -17.10 7.77 -10.39
CA ALA A 330 -17.88 8.86 -9.82
C ALA A 330 -17.31 10.25 -10.19
N ALA A 331 -16.01 10.34 -10.46
CA ALA A 331 -15.37 11.60 -10.85
C ALA A 331 -15.55 11.95 -12.35
N LEU A 332 -16.19 11.09 -13.15
CA LEU A 332 -16.34 11.27 -14.61
C LEU A 332 -17.58 12.04 -15.05
N ASP A 333 -18.42 12.49 -14.14
CA ASP A 333 -19.64 13.19 -14.53
C ASP A 333 -19.32 14.50 -15.28
N GLY A 334 -19.81 14.61 -16.52
CA GLY A 334 -19.54 15.75 -17.42
C GLY A 334 -18.11 15.83 -17.99
N ILE A 335 -17.25 14.84 -17.72
CA ILE A 335 -15.85 14.81 -18.18
C ILE A 335 -15.76 14.26 -19.61
N GLU A 336 -15.05 15.00 -20.46
CA GLU A 336 -14.75 14.64 -21.85
C GLU A 336 -13.31 14.16 -22.03
N ARG A 337 -12.41 14.59 -21.12
CA ARG A 337 -10.99 14.21 -21.14
C ARG A 337 -10.47 13.85 -19.75
N VAL A 338 -9.74 12.77 -19.64
CA VAL A 338 -8.99 12.33 -18.45
C VAL A 338 -7.50 12.40 -18.74
N VAL A 339 -6.75 13.10 -17.90
CA VAL A 339 -5.29 13.16 -17.96
C VAL A 339 -4.72 12.41 -16.77
N VAL A 340 -4.02 11.31 -16.98
CA VAL A 340 -3.35 10.54 -15.93
C VAL A 340 -1.88 10.87 -15.91
N ALA A 341 -1.40 11.47 -14.82
CA ALA A 341 -0.03 11.95 -14.70
C ALA A 341 0.80 11.07 -13.76
N GLU A 342 1.91 10.53 -14.24
CA GLU A 342 2.73 9.58 -13.50
C GLU A 342 4.18 9.51 -14.02
N LEU A 343 5.12 9.16 -13.12
CA LEU A 343 6.54 9.06 -13.44
C LEU A 343 6.92 7.62 -13.83
N ASN A 344 6.15 7.05 -14.75
CA ASN A 344 6.33 5.71 -15.33
C ASN A 344 5.71 5.65 -16.74
N HIS A 345 5.59 4.46 -17.31
CA HIS A 345 5.08 4.23 -18.67
C HIS A 345 3.55 4.09 -18.76
N GLY A 346 2.78 4.62 -17.80
CA GLY A 346 1.32 4.58 -17.83
C GLY A 346 0.74 3.41 -17.04
N ASP A 347 1.28 3.11 -15.88
CA ASP A 347 0.87 1.96 -15.07
C ASP A 347 -0.54 2.15 -14.48
N VAL A 348 -0.82 3.32 -13.92
CA VAL A 348 -2.15 3.69 -13.42
C VAL A 348 -3.09 4.06 -14.55
N ARG A 349 -2.59 4.68 -15.63
CA ARG A 349 -3.40 4.99 -16.81
C ARG A 349 -4.08 3.74 -17.37
N ARG A 350 -3.37 2.61 -17.48
CA ARG A 350 -3.95 1.35 -17.96
C ARG A 350 -5.11 0.88 -17.09
N GLU A 351 -5.05 1.09 -15.79
CA GLU A 351 -6.15 0.75 -14.89
C GLU A 351 -7.34 1.71 -15.06
N VAL A 352 -7.08 3.02 -15.24
CA VAL A 352 -8.13 3.99 -15.56
C VAL A 352 -8.81 3.61 -16.87
N GLU A 353 -8.04 3.31 -17.93
CA GLU A 353 -8.55 2.84 -19.23
C GLU A 353 -9.41 1.57 -19.08
N ARG A 354 -8.93 0.58 -18.34
CA ARG A 354 -9.65 -0.67 -18.08
C ARG A 354 -11.02 -0.41 -17.46
N VAL A 355 -11.07 0.41 -16.41
CA VAL A 355 -12.30 0.69 -15.66
C VAL A 355 -13.26 1.55 -16.49
N VAL A 356 -12.77 2.61 -17.11
CA VAL A 356 -13.60 3.56 -17.87
C VAL A 356 -14.18 2.92 -19.13
N TYR A 357 -13.36 2.21 -19.90
CA TYR A 357 -13.86 1.54 -21.11
C TYR A 357 -14.81 0.39 -20.81
N ALA A 358 -14.57 -0.37 -19.73
CA ALA A 358 -15.51 -1.42 -19.29
C ALA A 358 -16.86 -0.82 -18.87
N ALA A 359 -16.86 0.31 -18.16
CA ALA A 359 -18.09 1.00 -17.77
C ALA A 359 -18.82 1.61 -18.97
N ALA A 360 -18.10 2.23 -19.91
CA ALA A 360 -18.66 2.79 -21.13
C ALA A 360 -19.34 1.71 -22.01
N ALA A 361 -18.68 0.57 -22.17
CA ALA A 361 -19.22 -0.58 -22.91
C ALA A 361 -20.52 -1.10 -22.30
N LYS A 362 -20.62 -1.17 -20.97
CA LYS A 362 -21.84 -1.59 -20.25
C LYS A 362 -22.96 -0.54 -20.30
N GLY A 363 -22.58 0.75 -20.19
CA GLY A 363 -23.53 1.86 -20.08
C GLY A 363 -24.00 2.45 -21.41
N GLY A 364 -23.44 2.02 -22.56
CA GLY A 364 -23.77 2.56 -23.88
C GLY A 364 -23.43 4.04 -24.07
N ARG A 365 -22.56 4.61 -23.21
CA ARG A 365 -22.10 6.00 -23.30
C ARG A 365 -20.69 6.05 -23.89
N PRO A 366 -20.35 7.07 -24.70
CA PRO A 366 -18.96 7.23 -25.14
C PRO A 366 -18.04 7.44 -23.94
N ALA A 367 -16.88 6.78 -23.94
CA ALA A 367 -15.85 7.02 -22.96
C ALA A 367 -15.20 8.39 -23.21
N PRO A 368 -14.75 9.10 -22.16
CA PRO A 368 -13.89 10.27 -22.32
C PRO A 368 -12.57 9.89 -23.01
N GLU A 369 -11.92 10.84 -23.64
CA GLU A 369 -10.54 10.68 -24.10
C GLU A 369 -9.63 10.49 -22.89
N ILE A 370 -8.79 9.44 -22.88
CA ILE A 370 -7.82 9.19 -21.81
C ILE A 370 -6.41 9.37 -22.35
N ILE A 371 -5.67 10.31 -21.78
CA ILE A 371 -4.28 10.59 -22.16
C ILE A 371 -3.34 10.43 -20.97
N GLY A 372 -2.12 9.99 -21.24
CA GLY A 372 -1.05 9.92 -20.26
C GLY A 372 -0.17 11.17 -20.30
N LEU A 373 0.10 11.75 -19.13
CA LEU A 373 1.17 12.72 -18.96
C LEU A 373 2.32 11.99 -18.24
N ASN A 374 3.15 11.31 -19.03
CA ASN A 374 4.15 10.38 -18.54
C ASN A 374 5.56 10.98 -18.63
N ARG A 375 6.38 10.66 -17.61
CA ARG A 375 7.78 11.05 -17.59
C ARG A 375 8.64 9.96 -16.94
N VAL A 376 9.76 9.59 -17.59
CA VAL A 376 10.67 8.52 -17.14
C VAL A 376 12.15 8.91 -17.28
N ASP A 377 12.42 10.21 -17.27
CA ASP A 377 13.75 10.79 -17.44
C ASP A 377 14.35 11.31 -16.12
N GLY A 378 13.73 10.94 -14.99
CA GLY A 378 14.19 11.34 -13.67
C GLY A 378 13.85 12.77 -13.28
N GLN A 379 12.97 13.42 -14.02
CA GLN A 379 12.47 14.76 -13.71
C GLN A 379 11.01 14.71 -13.27
N LEU A 380 10.60 15.66 -12.45
CA LEU A 380 9.21 15.82 -12.04
C LEU A 380 8.34 16.36 -13.17
N ILE A 381 7.06 16.05 -13.14
CA ILE A 381 6.06 16.69 -14.00
C ILE A 381 5.73 18.06 -13.40
N GLU A 382 6.07 19.12 -14.15
CA GLU A 382 5.85 20.49 -13.75
C GLU A 382 4.39 20.94 -13.94
N PRO A 383 3.89 21.90 -13.15
CA PRO A 383 2.54 22.45 -13.32
C PRO A 383 2.23 22.93 -14.73
N ARG A 384 3.24 23.47 -15.46
CA ARG A 384 3.11 23.91 -16.85
C ARG A 384 2.67 22.78 -17.78
N GLN A 385 3.20 21.59 -17.59
CA GLN A 385 2.87 20.42 -18.43
C GLN A 385 1.42 19.97 -18.23
N PHE A 386 0.89 20.04 -16.99
CA PHE A 386 -0.52 19.85 -16.74
C PHE A 386 -1.39 20.92 -17.41
N LEU A 387 -0.98 22.20 -17.33
CA LEU A 387 -1.71 23.30 -17.96
C LEU A 387 -1.75 23.18 -19.49
N GLU A 388 -0.74 22.63 -20.10
CA GLU A 388 -0.70 22.29 -21.53
C GLU A 388 -1.63 21.13 -21.86
N ALA A 389 -1.69 20.10 -21.02
CA ALA A 389 -2.60 18.96 -21.20
C ALA A 389 -4.11 19.30 -21.01
N ILE A 390 -4.42 20.37 -20.26
CA ILE A 390 -5.78 20.87 -20.06
C ILE A 390 -6.29 21.68 -21.28
N ARG A 391 -5.39 22.14 -22.15
CA ARG A 391 -5.79 22.92 -23.33
C ARG A 391 -6.65 22.06 -24.25
N PRO A 392 -7.74 22.63 -24.83
CA PRO A 392 -8.59 21.93 -25.78
C PRO A 392 -7.85 21.57 -27.07
#